data_07f41b1bb523286d38b7a6980cb33480
#
_entry.id   07f41b1bb523286d38b7a6980cb33480
#
_cell.length_a   1.000
_cell.length_b   1.000
_cell.length_c   1.000
_cell.angle_alpha   90.00
_cell.angle_beta   90.00
_cell.angle_gamma   90.00
#
_symmetry.space_group_name_H-M   'P 1'
#
loop_
_entity.id
_entity.type
_entity.pdbx_description
1 polymer ?
#
loop_
_entity_poly.entity_id
_entity_poly.type
_entity_poly.pdbx_seq_one_letter_code
_entity_poly.pdbx_strand_id
1 'polypeptide(L)'
;GRITLDGLDIYREVPAGPLRKRVGMVFALPVVLPLSVFENVVYGPRRHGIRGKNRLSEIVEKSLKAAYLWAEVKDRLPISAMKLSGGQQQRLCLARTLAVEPEVILYDEPCSGLDPISTAKIEEAMQGFKKQYTQILVTNNTKQAARVSDRTAFFLMGELIELDTTGRIFTSPRDKRTNDYISGRFG
;
A
#
# COMPACT_ATOMS: atom_id res chain seq x y z
N GLY A 1 13.99 -13.13 -14.89
CA GLY A 1 13.42 -11.80 -15.19
C GLY A 1 14.33 -10.68 -14.72
N ARG A 2 14.05 -9.46 -15.10
CA ARG A 2 14.77 -8.25 -14.68
C ARG A 2 13.75 -7.25 -14.13
N ILE A 3 14.07 -6.62 -12.99
CA ILE A 3 13.29 -5.51 -12.41
C ILE A 3 14.23 -4.33 -12.26
N THR A 4 13.82 -3.17 -12.77
CA THR A 4 14.61 -1.94 -12.69
C THR A 4 13.85 -0.83 -11.96
N LEU A 5 14.58 -0.03 -11.20
CA LEU A 5 14.10 1.21 -10.59
C LEU A 5 15.04 2.34 -11.07
N ASP A 6 14.50 3.32 -11.77
CA ASP A 6 15.27 4.39 -12.44
C ASP A 6 16.40 3.86 -13.35
N GLY A 7 16.11 2.77 -14.08
CA GLY A 7 17.06 2.15 -14.98
C GLY A 7 18.06 1.19 -14.33
N LEU A 8 18.20 1.18 -13.01
CA LEU A 8 19.11 0.32 -12.25
C LEU A 8 18.45 -1.01 -11.92
N ASP A 9 19.16 -2.12 -12.12
CA ASP A 9 18.72 -3.47 -11.74
C ASP A 9 18.72 -3.61 -10.21
N ILE A 10 17.51 -3.83 -9.63
CA ILE A 10 17.35 -3.89 -8.17
C ILE A 10 18.05 -5.07 -7.51
N TYR A 11 18.41 -6.10 -8.26
CA TYR A 11 19.09 -7.27 -7.74
C TYR A 11 20.63 -7.18 -7.84
N ARG A 12 21.14 -6.39 -8.77
CA ARG A 12 22.56 -6.32 -9.07
C ARG A 12 23.20 -4.99 -8.72
N GLU A 13 22.44 -3.89 -8.84
CA GLU A 13 23.00 -2.53 -8.81
C GLU A 13 22.51 -1.72 -7.59
N VAL A 14 21.45 -2.16 -6.90
CA VAL A 14 20.88 -1.42 -5.77
C VAL A 14 21.03 -2.22 -4.48
N PRO A 15 21.77 -1.70 -3.46
CA PRO A 15 21.83 -2.35 -2.16
C PRO A 15 20.45 -2.42 -1.47
N ALA A 16 20.18 -3.52 -0.76
CA ALA A 16 18.86 -3.79 -0.17
C ALA A 16 18.39 -2.71 0.84
N GLY A 17 19.31 -2.10 1.59
CA GLY A 17 18.98 -1.05 2.55
C GLY A 17 18.39 0.20 1.89
N PRO A 18 19.11 0.85 0.98
CA PRO A 18 18.58 1.96 0.16
C PRO A 18 17.31 1.59 -0.62
N LEU A 19 17.24 0.41 -1.23
CA LEU A 19 16.06 -0.04 -1.96
C LEU A 19 14.81 -0.08 -1.06
N ARG A 20 14.92 -0.66 0.13
CA ARG A 20 13.80 -0.76 1.09
C ARG A 20 13.35 0.58 1.66
N LYS A 21 14.15 1.63 1.56
CA LYS A 21 13.73 2.99 1.87
C LYS A 21 12.89 3.58 0.74
N ARG A 22 13.27 3.31 -0.53
CA ARG A 22 12.60 3.84 -1.72
C ARG A 22 11.32 3.11 -2.06
N VAL A 23 11.24 1.80 -1.73
CA VAL A 23 10.10 0.94 -2.04
C VAL A 23 9.47 0.44 -0.75
N GLY A 24 8.30 0.97 -0.43
CA GLY A 24 7.48 0.50 0.69
C GLY A 24 6.54 -0.63 0.29
N MET A 25 6.14 -1.47 1.24
CA MET A 25 5.20 -2.57 0.98
C MET A 25 4.15 -2.67 2.08
N VAL A 26 2.90 -2.85 1.68
CA VAL A 26 1.74 -3.11 2.54
C VAL A 26 1.21 -4.49 2.19
N PHE A 27 1.22 -5.40 3.16
CA PHE A 27 0.84 -6.81 2.98
C PHE A 27 -0.66 -7.02 3.25
N ALA A 28 -1.20 -8.15 2.79
CA ALA A 28 -2.58 -8.56 3.01
C ALA A 28 -2.94 -8.69 4.49
N LEU A 29 -2.06 -9.32 5.26
CA LEU A 29 -2.20 -9.39 6.71
C LEU A 29 -1.42 -8.23 7.35
N PRO A 30 -2.03 -7.46 8.26
CA PRO A 30 -1.34 -6.38 8.94
C PRO A 30 -0.25 -6.93 9.86
N VAL A 31 1.00 -6.61 9.56
CA VAL A 31 2.17 -6.98 10.39
C VAL A 31 2.59 -5.77 11.21
N VAL A 32 1.87 -5.51 12.31
CA VAL A 32 2.28 -4.48 13.26
C VAL A 32 3.40 -5.01 14.16
N LEU A 33 4.32 -4.12 14.52
CA LEU A 33 5.36 -4.45 15.49
C LEU A 33 4.74 -4.51 16.91
N PRO A 34 5.22 -5.38 17.83
CA PRO A 34 4.75 -5.45 19.22
C PRO A 34 5.21 -4.24 20.05
N LEU A 35 4.96 -3.06 19.53
CA LEU A 35 5.31 -1.75 20.03
C LEU A 35 4.07 -0.87 20.12
N SER A 36 4.21 0.36 20.65
CA SER A 36 3.12 1.33 20.63
C SER A 36 2.78 1.79 19.21
N VAL A 37 1.63 2.44 19.05
CA VAL A 37 1.24 3.09 17.79
C VAL A 37 2.31 4.09 17.34
N PHE A 38 2.79 4.95 18.27
CA PHE A 38 3.86 5.90 18.01
C PHE A 38 5.14 5.21 17.53
N GLU A 39 5.61 4.20 18.27
CA GLU A 39 6.85 3.49 17.97
C GLU A 39 6.79 2.71 16.64
N ASN A 40 5.62 2.21 16.24
CA ASN A 40 5.44 1.61 14.93
C ASN A 40 5.73 2.62 13.80
N VAL A 41 5.21 3.84 13.89
CA VAL A 41 5.39 4.85 12.84
C VAL A 41 6.83 5.36 12.80
N VAL A 42 7.44 5.63 13.95
CA VAL A 42 8.81 6.18 14.01
C VAL A 42 9.91 5.14 13.80
N TYR A 43 9.58 3.87 13.73
CA TYR A 43 10.56 2.79 13.59
C TYR A 43 11.47 2.98 12.37
N GLY A 44 10.89 3.18 11.19
CA GLY A 44 11.63 3.43 9.96
C GLY A 44 12.44 4.73 10.00
N PRO A 45 11.83 5.89 10.28
CA PRO A 45 12.53 7.16 10.42
C PRO A 45 13.75 7.11 11.34
N ARG A 46 13.63 6.49 12.52
CA ARG A 46 14.76 6.33 13.44
C ARG A 46 15.89 5.48 12.87
N ARG A 47 15.56 4.40 12.15
CA ARG A 47 16.56 3.56 11.46
C ARG A 47 17.31 4.34 10.37
N HIS A 48 16.67 5.35 9.80
CA HIS A 48 17.29 6.27 8.83
C HIS A 48 17.90 7.52 9.46
N GLY A 49 18.16 7.49 10.78
CA GLY A 49 18.90 8.53 11.48
C GLY A 49 18.08 9.76 11.89
N ILE A 50 16.76 9.77 11.65
CA ILE A 50 15.91 10.87 12.10
C ILE A 50 15.76 10.80 13.62
N ARG A 51 16.16 11.88 14.30
CA ARG A 51 16.11 12.02 15.75
C ARG A 51 15.40 13.32 16.12
N GLY A 52 15.13 13.49 17.41
CA GLY A 52 14.42 14.67 17.92
C GLY A 52 12.91 14.43 18.05
N LYS A 53 12.41 14.67 19.26
CA LYS A 53 11.01 14.39 19.64
C LYS A 53 10.02 15.14 18.77
N ASN A 54 10.24 16.43 18.53
CA ASN A 54 9.32 17.25 17.75
C ASN A 54 9.22 16.74 16.30
N ARG A 55 10.36 16.49 15.65
CA ARG A 55 10.37 15.98 14.26
C ARG A 55 9.71 14.63 14.13
N LEU A 56 9.94 13.72 15.08
CA LEU A 56 9.27 12.41 15.09
C LEU A 56 7.76 12.54 15.31
N SER A 57 7.32 13.46 16.18
CA SER A 57 5.89 13.72 16.40
C SER A 57 5.21 14.29 15.16
N GLU A 58 5.85 15.20 14.42
CA GLU A 58 5.35 15.70 13.14
C GLU A 58 5.18 14.58 12.10
N ILE A 59 6.17 13.68 12.00
CA ILE A 59 6.11 12.53 11.08
C ILE A 59 4.95 11.61 11.47
N VAL A 60 4.77 11.34 12.77
CA VAL A 60 3.68 10.49 13.26
C VAL A 60 2.32 11.10 12.91
N GLU A 61 2.13 12.36 13.20
CA GLU A 61 0.88 13.05 12.90
C GLU A 61 0.60 13.07 11.39
N LYS A 62 1.57 13.48 10.57
CA LYS A 62 1.47 13.51 9.09
C LYS A 62 1.10 12.13 8.54
N SER A 63 1.83 11.09 8.95
CA SER A 63 1.65 9.74 8.42
C SER A 63 0.32 9.10 8.85
N LEU A 64 -0.09 9.29 10.11
CA LEU A 64 -1.37 8.80 10.61
C LEU A 64 -2.57 9.54 10.00
N LYS A 65 -2.44 10.84 9.73
CA LYS A 65 -3.46 11.61 8.99
C LYS A 65 -3.59 11.08 7.56
N ALA A 66 -2.47 10.90 6.89
CA ALA A 66 -2.44 10.37 5.52
C ALA A 66 -3.03 8.96 5.40
N ALA A 67 -2.89 8.14 6.44
CA ALA A 67 -3.50 6.81 6.52
C ALA A 67 -4.92 6.79 7.10
N TYR A 68 -5.58 7.94 7.29
CA TYR A 68 -6.92 8.07 7.87
C TYR A 68 -7.08 7.38 9.24
N LEU A 69 -6.03 7.41 10.06
CA LEU A 69 -6.01 6.79 11.39
C LEU A 69 -5.88 7.79 12.53
N TRP A 70 -5.38 9.01 12.27
CA TRP A 70 -5.07 10.02 13.28
C TRP A 70 -6.21 10.29 14.25
N ALA A 71 -7.41 10.56 13.75
CA ALA A 71 -8.56 10.89 14.57
C ALA A 71 -8.93 9.79 15.59
N GLU A 72 -8.61 8.54 15.27
CA GLU A 72 -8.93 7.39 16.11
C GLU A 72 -7.86 7.09 17.19
N VAL A 73 -6.62 7.56 16.99
CA VAL A 73 -5.50 7.16 17.86
C VAL A 73 -4.71 8.31 18.47
N LYS A 74 -4.95 9.56 18.09
CA LYS A 74 -4.18 10.74 18.53
C LYS A 74 -4.05 10.87 20.06
N ASP A 75 -5.09 10.53 20.81
CA ASP A 75 -5.14 10.64 22.27
C ASP A 75 -4.62 9.37 22.98
N ARG A 76 -4.18 8.37 22.22
CA ARG A 76 -3.71 7.07 22.74
C ARG A 76 -2.51 6.49 21.99
N LEU A 77 -1.65 7.35 21.45
CA LEU A 77 -0.43 6.94 20.73
C LEU A 77 0.50 5.98 21.51
N PRO A 78 0.55 6.03 22.86
CA PRO A 78 1.36 5.08 23.64
C PRO A 78 0.79 3.67 23.75
N ILE A 79 -0.45 3.40 23.35
CA ILE A 79 -1.03 2.04 23.44
C ILE A 79 -0.29 1.06 22.52
N SER A 80 -0.28 -0.21 22.91
CA SER A 80 0.22 -1.27 22.04
C SER A 80 -0.58 -1.36 20.75
N ALA A 81 0.11 -1.39 19.59
CA ALA A 81 -0.50 -1.56 18.29
C ALA A 81 -1.30 -2.86 18.14
N MET A 82 -0.97 -3.89 18.94
CA MET A 82 -1.68 -5.15 19.00
C MET A 82 -3.12 -5.03 19.54
N LYS A 83 -3.45 -3.92 20.21
CA LYS A 83 -4.81 -3.63 20.72
C LYS A 83 -5.72 -2.94 19.70
N LEU A 84 -5.20 -2.61 18.53
CA LEU A 84 -5.98 -2.02 17.45
C LEU A 84 -6.82 -3.09 16.73
N SER A 85 -7.95 -2.68 16.12
CA SER A 85 -8.70 -3.55 15.21
C SER A 85 -7.89 -3.87 13.95
N GLY A 86 -8.26 -4.94 13.21
CA GLY A 86 -7.55 -5.32 11.99
C GLY A 86 -7.43 -4.18 10.97
N GLY A 87 -8.53 -3.45 10.73
CA GLY A 87 -8.51 -2.30 9.84
C GLY A 87 -7.66 -1.12 10.35
N GLN A 88 -7.61 -0.91 11.69
CA GLN A 88 -6.70 0.07 12.28
C GLN A 88 -5.24 -0.35 12.17
N GLN A 89 -4.94 -1.65 12.37
CA GLN A 89 -3.60 -2.20 12.20
C GLN A 89 -3.11 -2.06 10.75
N GLN A 90 -3.98 -2.31 9.78
CA GLN A 90 -3.65 -2.17 8.37
C GLN A 90 -3.32 -0.71 8.02
N ARG A 91 -4.14 0.23 8.50
CA ARG A 91 -3.86 1.67 8.32
C ARG A 91 -2.60 2.12 9.09
N LEU A 92 -2.27 1.49 10.21
CA LEU A 92 -1.00 1.73 10.90
C LEU A 92 0.20 1.21 10.08
N CYS A 93 0.08 0.04 9.43
CA CYS A 93 1.10 -0.47 8.51
C CYS A 93 1.30 0.50 7.32
N LEU A 94 0.21 1.05 6.77
CA LEU A 94 0.29 2.09 5.75
C LEU A 94 0.98 3.35 6.27
N ALA A 95 0.61 3.86 7.44
CA ALA A 95 1.25 5.03 8.05
C ALA A 95 2.75 4.81 8.29
N ARG A 96 3.14 3.62 8.76
CA ARG A 96 4.55 3.24 8.93
C ARG A 96 5.31 3.23 7.59
N THR A 97 4.68 2.76 6.53
CA THR A 97 5.25 2.78 5.18
C THR A 97 5.46 4.22 4.69
N LEU A 98 4.47 5.09 4.88
CA LEU A 98 4.53 6.50 4.49
C LEU A 98 5.56 7.31 5.29
N ALA A 99 5.83 6.92 6.53
CA ALA A 99 6.72 7.66 7.43
C ALA A 99 8.18 7.74 6.95
N VAL A 100 8.60 6.87 6.04
CA VAL A 100 9.93 6.89 5.41
C VAL A 100 9.95 7.62 4.07
N GLU A 101 8.81 8.16 3.63
CA GLU A 101 8.62 8.89 2.38
C GLU A 101 9.17 8.07 1.17
N PRO A 102 8.60 6.89 0.87
CA PRO A 102 9.05 6.05 -0.24
C PRO A 102 8.73 6.71 -1.59
N GLU A 103 9.34 6.23 -2.67
CA GLU A 103 9.02 6.65 -4.05
C GLU A 103 7.94 5.74 -4.66
N VAL A 104 7.97 4.47 -4.27
CA VAL A 104 7.04 3.44 -4.74
C VAL A 104 6.37 2.76 -3.56
N ILE A 105 5.07 2.51 -3.64
CA ILE A 105 4.33 1.72 -2.67
C ILE A 105 3.74 0.50 -3.36
N LEU A 106 4.09 -0.67 -2.87
CA LEU A 106 3.52 -1.95 -3.29
C LEU A 106 2.40 -2.34 -2.31
N TYR A 107 1.26 -2.68 -2.84
CA TYR A 107 0.13 -3.20 -2.08
C TYR A 107 -0.16 -4.63 -2.52
N ASP A 108 -0.10 -5.56 -1.60
CA ASP A 108 -0.43 -6.97 -1.81
C ASP A 108 -1.72 -7.29 -1.06
N GLU A 109 -2.84 -7.32 -1.77
CA GLU A 109 -4.19 -7.56 -1.22
C GLU A 109 -4.52 -6.72 0.03
N PRO A 110 -4.27 -5.40 0.05
CA PRO A 110 -4.23 -4.58 1.27
C PRO A 110 -5.57 -4.48 2.02
N CYS A 111 -6.66 -4.87 1.37
CA CYS A 111 -8.01 -4.81 1.94
C CYS A 111 -8.62 -6.21 2.20
N SER A 112 -7.84 -7.28 2.04
CA SER A 112 -8.31 -8.65 2.28
C SER A 112 -8.77 -8.81 3.74
N GLY A 113 -9.97 -9.34 3.94
CA GLY A 113 -10.55 -9.58 5.27
C GLY A 113 -10.93 -8.32 6.07
N LEU A 114 -10.89 -7.13 5.46
CA LEU A 114 -11.31 -5.90 6.12
C LEU A 114 -12.81 -5.61 5.92
N ASP A 115 -13.37 -4.92 6.90
CA ASP A 115 -14.73 -4.36 6.79
C ASP A 115 -14.80 -3.26 5.71
N PRO A 116 -16.02 -2.97 5.17
CA PRO A 116 -16.19 -1.98 4.10
C PRO A 116 -15.71 -0.57 4.45
N ILE A 117 -15.83 -0.15 5.72
CA ILE A 117 -15.42 1.20 6.16
C ILE A 117 -13.90 1.29 6.15
N SER A 118 -13.20 0.28 6.67
CA SER A 118 -11.74 0.21 6.67
C SER A 118 -11.19 0.14 5.24
N THR A 119 -11.84 -0.64 4.36
CA THR A 119 -11.52 -0.72 2.94
C THR A 119 -11.63 0.65 2.26
N ALA A 120 -12.74 1.35 2.46
CA ALA A 120 -12.97 2.67 1.87
C ALA A 120 -11.87 3.67 2.29
N LYS A 121 -11.45 3.68 3.56
CA LYS A 121 -10.38 4.57 4.05
C LYS A 121 -9.01 4.26 3.42
N ILE A 122 -8.71 3.00 3.16
CA ILE A 122 -7.46 2.61 2.47
C ILE A 122 -7.52 3.03 1.00
N GLU A 123 -8.63 2.79 0.32
CA GLU A 123 -8.83 3.20 -1.08
C GLU A 123 -8.77 4.73 -1.23
N GLU A 124 -9.37 5.47 -0.30
CA GLU A 124 -9.29 6.94 -0.26
C GLU A 124 -7.85 7.43 -0.08
N ALA A 125 -7.08 6.79 0.81
CA ALA A 125 -5.66 7.08 0.97
C ALA A 125 -4.89 6.81 -0.34
N MET A 126 -5.10 5.68 -0.99
CA MET A 126 -4.47 5.35 -2.28
C MET A 126 -4.80 6.40 -3.35
N GLN A 127 -6.05 6.84 -3.45
CA GLN A 127 -6.44 7.92 -4.37
C GLN A 127 -5.74 9.24 -4.06
N GLY A 128 -5.64 9.61 -2.79
CA GLY A 128 -4.95 10.82 -2.33
C GLY A 128 -3.45 10.82 -2.67
N PHE A 129 -2.85 9.64 -2.80
CA PHE A 129 -1.41 9.48 -3.07
C PHE A 129 -1.02 9.43 -4.55
N LYS A 130 -1.96 9.35 -5.47
CA LYS A 130 -1.70 9.19 -6.92
C LYS A 130 -0.71 10.19 -7.51
N LYS A 131 -0.70 11.42 -7.00
CA LYS A 131 0.20 12.48 -7.49
C LYS A 131 1.58 12.48 -6.82
N GLN A 132 1.73 11.74 -5.72
CA GLN A 132 2.94 11.79 -4.89
C GLN A 132 3.79 10.53 -5.01
N TYR A 133 3.14 9.38 -5.19
CA TYR A 133 3.81 8.07 -5.19
C TYR A 133 3.44 7.26 -6.43
N THR A 134 4.39 6.51 -6.94
CA THR A 134 4.08 5.39 -7.83
C THR A 134 3.48 4.27 -6.99
N GLN A 135 2.29 3.79 -7.38
CA GLN A 135 1.58 2.76 -6.63
C GLN A 135 1.35 1.54 -7.50
N ILE A 136 1.66 0.36 -6.97
CA ILE A 136 1.40 -0.93 -7.61
C ILE A 136 0.50 -1.73 -6.67
N LEU A 137 -0.71 -2.01 -7.11
CA LEU A 137 -1.70 -2.81 -6.39
C LEU A 137 -1.82 -4.19 -7.02
N VAL A 138 -1.60 -5.22 -6.23
CA VAL A 138 -1.99 -6.60 -6.54
C VAL A 138 -3.28 -6.89 -5.78
N THR A 139 -4.33 -7.27 -6.49
CA THR A 139 -5.62 -7.62 -5.87
C THR A 139 -6.43 -8.57 -6.75
N ASN A 140 -7.16 -9.49 -6.13
CA ASN A 140 -8.17 -10.31 -6.78
C ASN A 140 -9.56 -9.61 -6.79
N ASN A 141 -9.70 -8.47 -6.12
CA ASN A 141 -10.93 -7.69 -6.09
C ASN A 141 -11.01 -6.75 -7.31
N THR A 142 -11.68 -7.21 -8.36
CA THR A 142 -11.88 -6.44 -9.60
C THR A 142 -12.52 -5.07 -9.36
N LYS A 143 -13.46 -4.98 -8.42
CA LYS A 143 -14.12 -3.72 -8.06
C LYS A 143 -13.15 -2.73 -7.43
N GLN A 144 -12.22 -3.21 -6.60
CA GLN A 144 -11.17 -2.38 -6.03
C GLN A 144 -10.23 -1.87 -7.13
N ALA A 145 -9.72 -2.76 -7.98
CA ALA A 145 -8.86 -2.38 -9.11
C ALA A 145 -9.54 -1.31 -9.98
N ALA A 146 -10.83 -1.49 -10.31
CA ALA A 146 -11.58 -0.53 -11.10
C ALA A 146 -11.71 0.86 -10.45
N ARG A 147 -11.81 0.93 -9.11
CA ARG A 147 -11.96 2.21 -8.39
C ARG A 147 -10.65 2.97 -8.21
N VAL A 148 -9.53 2.26 -7.99
CA VAL A 148 -8.31 2.92 -7.51
C VAL A 148 -7.18 3.00 -8.54
N SER A 149 -7.18 2.20 -9.62
CA SER A 149 -6.06 2.17 -10.55
C SER A 149 -6.31 3.03 -11.80
N ASP A 150 -5.22 3.53 -12.41
CA ASP A 150 -5.25 4.25 -13.68
C ASP A 150 -5.04 3.29 -14.85
N ARG A 151 -4.20 2.27 -14.64
CA ARG A 151 -3.95 1.17 -15.56
C ARG A 151 -4.11 -0.15 -14.85
N THR A 152 -4.61 -1.16 -15.56
CA THR A 152 -4.80 -2.50 -15.02
C THR A 152 -4.14 -3.53 -15.92
N ALA A 153 -3.38 -4.44 -15.28
CA ALA A 153 -2.79 -5.61 -15.90
C ALA A 153 -3.54 -6.86 -15.43
N PHE A 154 -4.03 -7.66 -16.35
CA PHE A 154 -4.65 -8.94 -16.03
C PHE A 154 -3.65 -10.07 -16.24
N PHE A 155 -3.40 -10.83 -15.19
CA PHE A 155 -2.53 -12.00 -15.19
C PHE A 155 -3.37 -13.27 -15.03
N LEU A 156 -3.03 -14.31 -15.79
CA LEU A 156 -3.64 -15.64 -15.66
C LEU A 156 -2.53 -16.70 -15.75
N MET A 157 -2.47 -17.58 -14.76
CA MET A 157 -1.48 -18.68 -14.69
C MET A 157 -0.02 -18.22 -14.89
N GLY A 158 0.31 -17.02 -14.38
CA GLY A 158 1.66 -16.44 -14.48
C GLY A 158 1.92 -15.67 -15.79
N GLU A 159 0.98 -15.64 -16.73
CA GLU A 159 1.09 -14.91 -17.99
C GLU A 159 0.38 -13.56 -17.92
N LEU A 160 1.01 -12.51 -18.45
CA LEU A 160 0.36 -11.23 -18.69
C LEU A 160 -0.56 -11.36 -19.91
N ILE A 161 -1.87 -11.34 -19.68
CA ILE A 161 -2.87 -11.49 -20.70
C ILE A 161 -3.19 -10.16 -21.39
N GLU A 162 -3.43 -9.14 -20.58
CA GLU A 162 -3.80 -7.82 -21.09
C GLU A 162 -3.31 -6.71 -20.15
N LEU A 163 -2.92 -5.57 -20.72
CA LEU A 163 -2.53 -4.36 -19.99
C LEU A 163 -3.05 -3.14 -20.77
N ASP A 164 -3.96 -2.39 -20.16
CA ASP A 164 -4.48 -1.15 -20.76
C ASP A 164 -4.92 -0.15 -19.65
N THR A 165 -5.54 0.96 -20.02
CA THR A 165 -6.21 1.82 -19.06
C THR A 165 -7.29 1.05 -18.32
N THR A 166 -7.50 1.35 -17.05
CA THR A 166 -8.48 0.66 -16.21
C THR A 166 -9.88 0.70 -16.83
N GLY A 167 -10.29 1.88 -17.33
CA GLY A 167 -11.58 2.02 -18.00
C GLY A 167 -11.76 1.00 -19.14
N ARG A 168 -10.74 0.85 -19.99
CA ARG A 168 -10.81 -0.09 -21.12
C ARG A 168 -10.86 -1.54 -20.68
N ILE A 169 -10.01 -1.93 -19.73
CA ILE A 169 -10.01 -3.30 -19.19
C ILE A 169 -11.39 -3.68 -18.66
N PHE A 170 -12.09 -2.78 -17.96
CA PHE A 170 -13.37 -3.09 -17.32
C PHE A 170 -14.60 -2.86 -18.18
N THR A 171 -14.50 -2.17 -19.33
CA THR A 171 -15.67 -1.91 -20.19
C THR A 171 -15.62 -2.61 -21.55
N SER A 172 -14.44 -2.73 -22.15
CA SER A 172 -14.26 -3.37 -23.46
C SER A 172 -12.86 -3.97 -23.60
N PRO A 173 -12.55 -5.03 -22.84
CA PRO A 173 -11.28 -5.73 -22.94
C PRO A 173 -11.14 -6.38 -24.33
N ARG A 174 -9.90 -6.51 -24.80
CA ARG A 174 -9.60 -7.09 -26.12
C ARG A 174 -9.52 -8.61 -26.06
N ASP A 175 -9.01 -9.16 -24.95
CA ASP A 175 -8.85 -10.59 -24.77
C ASP A 175 -10.11 -11.19 -24.14
N LYS A 176 -10.59 -12.27 -24.74
CA LYS A 176 -11.78 -12.99 -24.26
C LYS A 176 -11.60 -13.47 -22.80
N ARG A 177 -10.40 -13.93 -22.43
CA ARG A 177 -10.09 -14.40 -21.07
C ARG A 177 -10.27 -13.27 -20.03
N THR A 178 -9.84 -12.05 -20.39
CA THR A 178 -10.05 -10.85 -19.56
C THR A 178 -11.54 -10.58 -19.40
N ASN A 179 -12.30 -10.63 -20.49
CA ASN A 179 -13.76 -10.41 -20.47
C ASN A 179 -14.49 -11.46 -19.62
N ASP A 180 -14.14 -12.73 -19.79
CA ASP A 180 -14.75 -13.83 -19.04
C ASP A 180 -14.47 -13.70 -17.54
N TYR A 181 -13.24 -13.32 -17.16
CA TYR A 181 -12.87 -13.07 -15.77
C TYR A 181 -13.67 -11.92 -15.15
N ILE A 182 -13.71 -10.77 -15.82
CA ILE A 182 -14.41 -9.56 -15.30
C ILE A 182 -15.91 -9.77 -15.20
N SER A 183 -16.51 -10.52 -16.16
CA SER A 183 -17.94 -10.81 -16.18
C SER A 183 -18.32 -11.97 -15.24
N GLY A 184 -17.37 -12.57 -14.51
CA GLY A 184 -17.64 -13.70 -13.61
C GLY A 184 -17.97 -15.01 -14.34
N ARG A 185 -17.62 -15.13 -15.60
CA ARG A 185 -17.84 -16.36 -16.43
C ARG A 185 -16.64 -17.30 -16.40
N PHE A 186 -15.72 -17.07 -15.50
CA PHE A 186 -14.53 -17.88 -15.31
C PHE A 186 -14.86 -19.05 -14.38
N GLY A 187 -15.04 -20.23 -14.95
CA GLY A 187 -15.35 -21.47 -14.28
C GLY A 187 -15.17 -22.64 -15.24
#